data_39f763a00d8d10b99f777b0d9edb506e
#
_entry.id   39f763a00d8d10b99f777b0d9edb506e
#
_cell.length_a   1.000
_cell.length_b   1.000
_cell.length_c   1.000
_cell.angle_alpha   90.00
_cell.angle_beta   90.00
_cell.angle_gamma   90.00
#
_symmetry.space_group_name_H-M   'P 1'
#
loop_
_entity.id
_entity.type
_entity.pdbx_description
1 polymer ?
#
loop_
_entity_poly.entity_id
_entity_poly.type
_entity_poly.pdbx_seq_one_letter_code
_entity_poly.pdbx_strand_id
1 'polypeptide(L)'
;MCKPHVPFWTLGAVTYLEGCDSIEKYHKHRKVMNPVLRKKFSWLYDILEEKMSEELGEPFLCDDNLGLPGFHIFGPKRGVMMNKNDMFFLEQPLASIHTDIQYKEHQSYWNKFKEVDLENVLSFTLAIKLPKNGGGLYIWDWAEFDQEMIDTFNFQHNDDKVSVLKNKYLWDNGSVNGYNPTEEPLYEEYTEGSMVYFIGHLVHQIAPARNCQPDDKRITLQGHAVMCDGIWRCYF
;
A
#
# COMPACT_ATOMS: atom_id res chain seq x y z
N MET A 1 -22.40 -18.47 0.12
CA MET A 1 -21.04 -18.86 0.54
C MET A 1 -20.54 -17.75 1.46
N CYS A 2 -20.18 -18.05 2.72
CA CYS A 2 -19.55 -17.06 3.57
C CYS A 2 -18.19 -16.71 2.97
N LYS A 3 -17.92 -15.42 2.70
CA LYS A 3 -16.58 -14.97 2.36
C LYS A 3 -15.64 -15.44 3.49
N PRO A 4 -14.47 -16.00 3.20
CA PRO A 4 -13.53 -16.34 4.25
C PRO A 4 -13.23 -15.07 5.05
N HIS A 5 -13.24 -15.17 6.36
CA HIS A 5 -12.95 -14.06 7.25
C HIS A 5 -11.43 -13.82 7.20
N VAL A 6 -11.01 -13.00 6.25
CA VAL A 6 -9.60 -12.59 6.16
C VAL A 6 -9.30 -11.75 7.40
N PRO A 7 -8.29 -12.08 8.20
CA PRO A 7 -7.91 -11.31 9.37
C PRO A 7 -7.15 -10.03 8.96
N PHE A 8 -7.84 -9.15 8.24
CA PHE A 8 -7.29 -7.91 7.71
C PHE A 8 -8.19 -6.72 8.06
N TRP A 9 -7.58 -5.65 8.55
CA TRP A 9 -8.24 -4.38 8.87
C TRP A 9 -7.38 -3.22 8.39
N THR A 10 -8.05 -2.14 8.02
CA THR A 10 -7.44 -0.87 7.69
C THR A 10 -7.89 0.19 8.69
N LEU A 11 -6.97 1.02 9.16
CA LEU A 11 -7.25 2.22 9.93
C LEU A 11 -6.72 3.42 9.17
N GLY A 12 -7.62 4.17 8.53
CA GLY A 12 -7.32 5.29 7.65
C GLY A 12 -8.32 5.36 6.51
N ALA A 13 -8.22 6.38 5.67
CA ALA A 13 -9.04 6.55 4.48
C ALA A 13 -8.23 6.13 3.25
N VAL A 14 -8.44 4.92 2.78
CA VAL A 14 -7.74 4.36 1.60
C VAL A 14 -8.48 4.68 0.31
N THR A 15 -7.73 4.85 -0.77
CA THR A 15 -8.26 5.04 -2.14
C THR A 15 -8.55 3.71 -2.85
N TYR A 16 -8.07 2.62 -2.31
CA TYR A 16 -8.23 1.27 -2.84
C TYR A 16 -8.94 0.38 -1.82
N LEU A 17 -9.34 -0.82 -2.18
CA LEU A 17 -10.16 -1.73 -1.38
C LEU A 17 -11.64 -1.35 -1.34
N GLU A 18 -12.48 -2.26 -0.84
CA GLU A 18 -13.95 -2.20 -0.85
C GLU A 18 -14.58 -0.94 -0.19
N GLY A 19 -13.77 -0.08 0.41
CA GLY A 19 -14.24 1.13 1.09
C GLY A 19 -14.38 2.36 0.18
N CYS A 20 -13.82 2.33 -1.02
CA CYS A 20 -13.71 3.52 -1.85
C CYS A 20 -14.18 3.28 -3.29
N ASP A 21 -15.50 3.17 -3.47
CA ASP A 21 -16.11 3.07 -4.81
C ASP A 21 -16.13 4.43 -5.54
N SER A 22 -15.78 5.52 -4.87
CA SER A 22 -15.72 6.85 -5.45
C SER A 22 -14.84 7.81 -4.63
N ILE A 23 -14.32 8.83 -5.28
CA ILE A 23 -13.55 9.89 -4.63
C ILE A 23 -14.37 10.65 -3.56
N GLU A 24 -15.69 10.76 -3.72
CA GLU A 24 -16.56 11.35 -2.71
C GLU A 24 -16.61 10.50 -1.43
N LYS A 25 -16.69 9.17 -1.56
CA LYS A 25 -16.64 8.27 -0.39
C LYS A 25 -15.31 8.37 0.31
N TYR A 26 -14.18 8.41 -0.42
CA TYR A 26 -12.87 8.65 0.13
C TYR A 26 -12.85 9.95 0.95
N HIS A 27 -13.26 11.08 0.37
CA HIS A 27 -13.26 12.35 1.08
C HIS A 27 -14.19 12.37 2.29
N LYS A 28 -15.32 11.66 2.23
CA LYS A 28 -16.21 11.49 3.37
C LYS A 28 -15.54 10.68 4.48
N HIS A 29 -14.88 9.58 4.12
CA HIS A 29 -14.17 8.72 5.07
C HIS A 29 -12.98 9.47 5.69
N ARG A 30 -12.19 10.16 4.87
CA ARG A 30 -11.10 11.01 5.32
C ARG A 30 -11.51 12.01 6.39
N LYS A 31 -12.63 12.74 6.17
CA LYS A 31 -13.16 13.73 7.14
C LYS A 31 -13.46 13.11 8.51
N VAL A 32 -13.77 11.83 8.56
CA VAL A 32 -14.01 11.09 9.81
C VAL A 32 -12.71 10.56 10.39
N MET A 33 -11.84 10.01 9.54
CA MET A 33 -10.66 9.27 10.00
C MET A 33 -9.49 10.19 10.36
N ASN A 34 -9.23 11.25 9.61
CA ASN A 34 -8.10 12.15 9.90
C ASN A 34 -8.14 12.72 11.33
N PRO A 35 -9.27 13.26 11.85
CA PRO A 35 -9.33 13.72 13.24
C PRO A 35 -9.02 12.61 14.26
N VAL A 36 -9.44 11.38 14.00
CA VAL A 36 -9.15 10.23 14.86
C VAL A 36 -7.67 9.90 14.84
N LEU A 37 -7.07 9.88 13.67
CA LEU A 37 -5.65 9.60 13.46
C LEU A 37 -4.79 10.70 14.10
N ARG A 38 -5.07 11.98 13.82
CA ARG A 38 -4.35 13.11 14.43
C ARG A 38 -4.43 13.06 15.97
N LYS A 39 -5.62 12.82 16.54
CA LYS A 39 -5.78 12.75 17.99
C LYS A 39 -4.95 11.63 18.63
N LYS A 40 -4.75 10.51 17.94
CA LYS A 40 -4.08 9.32 18.49
C LYS A 40 -2.60 9.24 18.12
N PHE A 41 -2.21 9.75 16.98
CA PHE A 41 -0.91 9.51 16.36
C PHE A 41 -0.24 10.79 15.84
N SER A 42 -0.59 12.00 16.35
CA SER A 42 0.09 13.25 15.93
C SER A 42 1.60 13.12 16.03
N TRP A 43 2.10 12.65 17.15
CA TRP A 43 3.52 12.44 17.38
C TRP A 43 4.20 11.57 16.30
N LEU A 44 3.48 10.58 15.76
CA LEU A 44 3.99 9.69 14.72
C LEU A 44 4.07 10.42 13.36
N TYR A 45 3.05 11.23 13.05
CA TYR A 45 3.06 12.04 11.83
C TYR A 45 4.12 13.15 11.89
N ASP A 46 4.31 13.78 13.05
CA ASP A 46 5.35 14.79 13.25
C ASP A 46 6.75 14.18 12.99
N ILE A 47 7.02 12.99 13.54
CA ILE A 47 8.26 12.24 13.28
C ILE A 47 8.38 11.84 11.82
N LEU A 48 7.29 11.37 11.20
CA LEU A 48 7.27 10.98 9.80
C LEU A 48 7.63 12.17 8.90
N GLU A 49 6.99 13.32 9.12
CA GLU A 49 7.26 14.55 8.37
C GLU A 49 8.71 15.00 8.55
N GLU A 50 9.23 14.99 9.78
CA GLU A 50 10.63 15.34 10.08
C GLU A 50 11.60 14.41 9.35
N LYS A 51 11.47 13.09 9.56
CA LYS A 51 12.42 12.10 9.05
C LYS A 51 12.39 11.95 7.53
N MET A 52 11.20 12.02 6.94
CA MET A 52 11.07 11.99 5.48
C MET A 52 11.61 13.27 4.85
N SER A 53 11.42 14.43 5.48
CA SER A 53 12.01 15.67 4.99
C SER A 53 13.54 15.67 5.08
N GLU A 54 14.11 15.12 6.16
CA GLU A 54 15.56 14.95 6.30
C GLU A 54 16.13 14.03 5.23
N GLU A 55 15.49 12.90 4.99
CA GLU A 55 15.94 11.86 4.06
C GLU A 55 15.82 12.29 2.60
N LEU A 56 14.71 12.92 2.24
CA LEU A 56 14.42 13.32 0.86
C LEU A 56 15.06 14.67 0.48
N GLY A 57 15.50 15.45 1.49
CA GLY A 57 16.08 16.79 1.29
C GLY A 57 15.05 17.88 0.96
N GLU A 58 13.77 17.56 0.93
CA GLU A 58 12.65 18.44 0.61
C GLU A 58 11.52 18.27 1.64
N PRO A 59 10.71 19.32 1.90
CA PRO A 59 9.63 19.22 2.88
C PRO A 59 8.66 18.08 2.57
N PHE A 60 8.31 17.31 3.59
CA PHE A 60 7.31 16.24 3.52
C PHE A 60 6.14 16.58 4.44
N LEU A 61 4.91 16.54 3.93
CA LEU A 61 3.71 16.98 4.61
C LEU A 61 2.61 15.90 4.57
N CYS A 62 2.11 15.51 5.74
CA CYS A 62 0.87 14.75 5.88
C CYS A 62 -0.32 15.71 5.73
N ASP A 63 -0.84 15.84 4.52
CA ASP A 63 -1.83 16.84 4.16
C ASP A 63 -3.25 16.42 4.59
N ASP A 64 -3.88 17.20 5.49
CA ASP A 64 -5.24 16.93 5.96
C ASP A 64 -6.32 17.06 4.87
N ASN A 65 -5.99 17.60 3.69
CA ASN A 65 -6.87 17.57 2.52
C ASN A 65 -6.87 16.21 1.81
N LEU A 66 -5.95 15.34 2.18
CA LEU A 66 -5.85 13.95 1.73
C LEU A 66 -6.04 13.00 2.93
N GLY A 67 -6.18 11.71 2.69
CA GLY A 67 -6.15 10.71 3.76
C GLY A 67 -4.76 10.67 4.38
N LEU A 68 -4.67 10.82 5.69
CA LEU A 68 -3.39 10.66 6.38
C LEU A 68 -2.88 9.23 6.23
N PRO A 69 -1.54 9.00 6.22
CA PRO A 69 -0.98 7.67 6.25
C PRO A 69 -1.69 6.78 7.24
N GLY A 70 -2.07 5.60 6.80
CA GLY A 70 -2.93 4.71 7.55
C GLY A 70 -2.29 3.37 7.84
N PHE A 71 -2.99 2.55 8.62
CA PHE A 71 -2.46 1.29 9.06
C PHE A 71 -3.13 0.13 8.32
N HIS A 72 -2.31 -0.78 7.81
CA HIS A 72 -2.71 -2.12 7.42
C HIS A 72 -2.38 -3.10 8.54
N ILE A 73 -3.40 -3.82 8.97
CA ILE A 73 -3.32 -4.73 10.12
C ILE A 73 -3.76 -6.12 9.67
N PHE A 74 -2.81 -7.03 9.60
CA PHE A 74 -3.04 -8.44 9.35
C PHE A 74 -2.77 -9.23 10.63
N GLY A 75 -3.70 -10.09 11.02
CA GLY A 75 -3.56 -10.91 12.23
C GLY A 75 -4.83 -10.98 13.06
N PRO A 76 -4.80 -11.63 14.22
CA PRO A 76 -5.98 -11.83 15.04
C PRO A 76 -6.44 -10.54 15.75
N LYS A 77 -7.73 -10.47 16.04
CA LYS A 77 -8.27 -9.44 16.94
C LYS A 77 -7.63 -9.58 18.32
N ARG A 78 -7.62 -8.48 19.08
CA ARG A 78 -7.10 -8.47 20.43
C ARG A 78 -7.76 -9.58 21.29
N GLY A 79 -6.94 -10.41 21.91
CA GLY A 79 -7.39 -11.52 22.79
C GLY A 79 -7.90 -12.75 22.04
N VAL A 80 -7.76 -12.78 20.71
CA VAL A 80 -8.11 -13.94 19.89
C VAL A 80 -6.82 -14.48 19.27
N MET A 81 -6.72 -15.78 19.15
CA MET A 81 -5.62 -16.45 18.45
C MET A 81 -6.08 -16.80 17.03
N MET A 82 -5.17 -16.75 16.07
CA MET A 82 -5.44 -17.24 14.72
C MET A 82 -5.68 -18.74 14.71
N ASN A 83 -6.62 -19.15 13.91
CA ASN A 83 -6.80 -20.56 13.55
C ASN A 83 -5.87 -20.93 12.37
N LYS A 84 -5.86 -22.21 11.98
CA LYS A 84 -5.00 -22.70 10.89
C LYS A 84 -5.26 -22.02 9.55
N ASN A 85 -6.50 -21.65 9.26
CA ASN A 85 -6.85 -20.98 7.99
C ASN A 85 -6.35 -19.52 7.99
N ASP A 86 -6.43 -18.84 9.14
CA ASP A 86 -5.91 -17.47 9.29
C ASP A 86 -4.38 -17.48 9.13
N MET A 87 -3.69 -18.43 9.74
CA MET A 87 -2.23 -18.58 9.59
C MET A 87 -1.86 -18.90 8.13
N PHE A 88 -2.55 -19.84 7.51
CA PHE A 88 -2.35 -20.16 6.09
C PHE A 88 -2.55 -18.94 5.20
N PHE A 89 -3.52 -18.07 5.51
CA PHE A 89 -3.72 -16.82 4.78
C PHE A 89 -2.51 -15.89 4.89
N LEU A 90 -1.92 -15.72 6.07
CA LEU A 90 -0.71 -14.91 6.24
C LEU A 90 0.53 -15.52 5.55
N GLU A 91 0.52 -16.82 5.30
CA GLU A 91 1.56 -17.54 4.57
C GLU A 91 1.39 -17.48 3.04
N GLN A 92 0.35 -16.78 2.56
CA GLN A 92 0.19 -16.46 1.14
C GLN A 92 0.62 -15.00 0.88
N PRO A 93 0.93 -14.63 -0.37
CA PRO A 93 1.08 -13.23 -0.74
C PRO A 93 -0.20 -12.44 -0.38
N LEU A 94 -0.06 -11.40 0.44
CA LEU A 94 -1.21 -10.70 1.05
C LEU A 94 -1.87 -9.68 0.12
N ALA A 95 -1.22 -9.35 -0.99
CA ALA A 95 -1.73 -8.45 -2.03
C ALA A 95 -1.45 -9.03 -3.41
N SER A 96 -2.13 -8.54 -4.44
CA SER A 96 -1.72 -8.79 -5.83
C SER A 96 -0.35 -8.17 -6.10
N ILE A 97 0.33 -8.62 -7.14
CA ILE A 97 1.47 -7.89 -7.71
C ILE A 97 0.91 -6.61 -8.34
N HIS A 98 1.46 -5.45 -8.00
CA HIS A 98 0.92 -4.14 -8.42
C HIS A 98 1.99 -3.05 -8.39
N THR A 99 1.59 -1.89 -8.92
CA THR A 99 2.25 -0.60 -8.74
C THR A 99 1.30 0.34 -8.01
N ASP A 100 1.84 1.37 -7.37
CA ASP A 100 1.05 2.36 -6.62
C ASP A 100 0.72 3.57 -7.50
N ILE A 101 -0.46 3.52 -8.10
CA ILE A 101 -0.95 4.54 -9.04
C ILE A 101 -2.19 5.28 -8.53
N GLN A 102 -2.47 5.18 -7.23
CA GLN A 102 -3.67 5.76 -6.59
C GLN A 102 -3.70 7.29 -6.67
N TYR A 103 -2.56 7.94 -6.92
CA TYR A 103 -2.51 9.39 -7.17
C TYR A 103 -3.44 9.84 -8.32
N LYS A 104 -3.74 8.95 -9.27
CA LYS A 104 -4.65 9.24 -10.38
C LYS A 104 -6.07 9.55 -9.92
N GLU A 105 -6.51 9.01 -8.80
CA GLU A 105 -7.82 9.29 -8.19
C GLU A 105 -7.89 10.71 -7.60
N HIS A 106 -6.74 11.35 -7.36
CA HIS A 106 -6.64 12.67 -6.75
C HIS A 106 -6.35 13.79 -7.76
N GLN A 107 -6.60 13.59 -9.05
CA GLN A 107 -6.27 14.54 -10.11
C GLN A 107 -6.83 15.95 -9.83
N SER A 108 -8.05 16.06 -9.33
CA SER A 108 -8.68 17.36 -8.97
C SER A 108 -7.96 18.07 -7.82
N TYR A 109 -7.23 17.34 -6.99
CA TYR A 109 -6.40 17.90 -5.93
C TYR A 109 -5.07 18.39 -6.50
N TRP A 110 -4.40 17.59 -7.32
CA TRP A 110 -3.11 17.94 -7.93
C TRP A 110 -3.20 19.15 -8.84
N ASN A 111 -4.30 19.33 -9.54
CA ASN A 111 -4.56 20.49 -10.42
C ASN A 111 -4.55 21.86 -9.70
N LYS A 112 -4.45 21.89 -8.37
CA LYS A 112 -4.33 23.15 -7.60
C LYS A 112 -2.90 23.69 -7.52
N PHE A 113 -1.92 22.86 -7.85
CA PHE A 113 -0.50 23.21 -7.80
C PHE A 113 0.02 23.57 -9.18
N LYS A 114 1.08 24.38 -9.22
CA LYS A 114 1.70 24.81 -10.48
C LYS A 114 2.62 23.75 -11.04
N GLU A 115 3.36 23.10 -10.15
CA GLU A 115 4.33 22.07 -10.49
C GLU A 115 3.93 20.78 -9.74
N VAL A 116 3.72 19.69 -10.49
CA VAL A 116 3.34 18.40 -9.95
C VAL A 116 4.16 17.32 -10.65
N ASP A 117 4.93 16.57 -9.89
CA ASP A 117 5.68 15.43 -10.42
C ASP A 117 4.88 14.13 -10.18
N LEU A 118 4.29 13.62 -11.24
CA LEU A 118 3.58 12.33 -11.24
C LEU A 118 4.44 11.17 -11.79
N GLU A 119 5.67 11.45 -12.22
CA GLU A 119 6.60 10.43 -12.69
C GLU A 119 7.39 9.82 -11.54
N ASN A 120 7.68 10.62 -10.51
CA ASN A 120 8.46 10.19 -9.34
C ASN A 120 7.60 10.14 -8.08
N VAL A 121 6.43 9.51 -8.16
CA VAL A 121 5.59 9.31 -6.97
C VAL A 121 6.28 8.39 -5.97
N LEU A 122 6.11 8.69 -4.69
CA LEU A 122 6.73 7.95 -3.60
C LEU A 122 5.72 7.00 -2.95
N SER A 123 6.17 5.80 -2.62
CA SER A 123 5.48 4.87 -1.73
C SER A 123 6.36 4.57 -0.53
N PHE A 124 5.76 4.41 0.64
CA PHE A 124 6.49 4.05 1.84
C PHE A 124 5.70 3.13 2.77
N THR A 125 6.44 2.33 3.51
CA THR A 125 5.91 1.42 4.53
C THR A 125 6.79 1.47 5.77
N LEU A 126 6.22 1.90 6.89
CA LEU A 126 6.85 1.79 8.21
C LEU A 126 6.37 0.51 8.88
N ALA A 127 7.28 -0.40 9.20
CA ALA A 127 6.99 -1.64 9.89
C ALA A 127 6.79 -1.40 11.40
N ILE A 128 5.56 -1.53 11.89
CA ILE A 128 5.22 -1.34 13.31
C ILE A 128 5.33 -2.67 14.06
N LYS A 129 4.79 -3.73 13.49
CA LYS A 129 4.84 -5.08 14.03
C LYS A 129 4.93 -6.08 12.88
N LEU A 130 5.80 -7.05 12.99
CA LEU A 130 5.99 -8.07 11.98
C LEU A 130 5.67 -9.47 12.50
N PRO A 131 5.30 -10.41 11.62
CA PRO A 131 5.33 -11.83 11.94
C PRO A 131 6.75 -12.21 12.35
N LYS A 132 6.90 -13.28 13.08
CA LYS A 132 8.20 -13.78 13.52
C LYS A 132 9.17 -14.06 12.38
N ASN A 133 8.64 -14.46 11.21
CA ASN A 133 9.42 -14.71 10.01
C ASN A 133 8.67 -14.19 8.77
N GLY A 134 9.36 -13.51 7.87
CA GLY A 134 8.81 -12.99 6.62
C GLY A 134 7.96 -11.73 6.79
N GLY A 135 7.03 -11.49 5.88
CA GLY A 135 6.14 -10.32 5.89
C GLY A 135 6.80 -9.03 5.39
N GLY A 136 7.91 -9.12 4.67
CA GLY A 136 8.58 -8.00 3.99
C GLY A 136 7.91 -7.65 2.66
N LEU A 137 8.72 -7.30 1.66
CA LEU A 137 8.29 -6.89 0.33
C LEU A 137 9.02 -7.68 -0.75
N TYR A 138 8.31 -8.09 -1.77
CA TYR A 138 8.89 -8.52 -3.04
C TYR A 138 8.89 -7.34 -4.00
N ILE A 139 10.01 -7.12 -4.69
CA ILE A 139 10.23 -6.04 -5.65
C ILE A 139 10.75 -6.64 -6.95
N TRP A 140 10.21 -6.18 -8.07
CA TRP A 140 10.70 -6.49 -9.43
C TRP A 140 11.27 -5.20 -10.02
N ASP A 141 12.54 -4.90 -9.72
CA ASP A 141 13.24 -3.66 -10.11
C ASP A 141 13.53 -3.55 -11.61
N TRP A 142 13.53 -4.69 -12.31
CA TRP A 142 13.75 -4.79 -13.75
C TRP A 142 12.46 -4.63 -14.57
N ALA A 143 11.30 -4.61 -13.94
CA ALA A 143 10.03 -4.42 -14.62
C ALA A 143 9.84 -2.93 -14.92
N GLU A 144 10.34 -2.49 -16.07
CA GLU A 144 9.97 -1.20 -16.61
C GLU A 144 8.52 -1.27 -17.07
N PHE A 145 7.65 -0.57 -16.37
CA PHE A 145 6.29 -0.35 -16.81
C PHE A 145 6.28 0.88 -17.71
N ASP A 146 6.00 0.66 -18.98
CA ASP A 146 5.64 1.78 -19.84
C ASP A 146 4.23 2.30 -19.48
N GLN A 147 3.92 3.51 -19.92
CA GLN A 147 2.64 4.13 -19.62
C GLN A 147 1.46 3.34 -20.17
N GLU A 148 1.63 2.62 -21.29
CA GLU A 148 0.62 1.78 -21.89
C GLU A 148 0.29 0.56 -21.01
N MET A 149 1.29 -0.04 -20.37
CA MET A 149 1.09 -1.09 -19.37
C MET A 149 0.36 -0.54 -18.14
N ILE A 150 0.77 0.61 -17.64
CA ILE A 150 0.11 1.28 -16.51
C ILE A 150 -1.35 1.58 -16.85
N ASP A 151 -1.63 2.08 -18.04
CA ASP A 151 -2.98 2.40 -18.50
C ASP A 151 -3.82 1.14 -18.74
N THR A 152 -3.21 0.07 -19.21
CA THR A 152 -3.85 -1.24 -19.33
C THR A 152 -4.22 -1.81 -17.97
N PHE A 153 -3.35 -1.69 -16.96
CA PHE A 153 -3.67 -2.02 -15.58
C PHE A 153 -4.82 -1.16 -15.02
N ASN A 154 -4.87 0.13 -15.37
CA ASN A 154 -5.92 1.05 -14.92
C ASN A 154 -7.28 0.77 -15.54
N PHE A 155 -7.32 0.44 -16.83
CA PHE A 155 -8.57 0.10 -17.51
C PHE A 155 -9.24 -1.12 -16.88
N GLN A 156 -8.47 -1.96 -16.25
CA GLN A 156 -8.92 -3.19 -15.63
C GLN A 156 -9.40 -3.00 -14.18
N HIS A 157 -9.17 -1.84 -13.55
CA HIS A 157 -9.60 -1.60 -12.17
C HIS A 157 -11.11 -1.38 -11.99
N ASN A 158 -11.85 -1.14 -13.07
CA ASN A 158 -13.29 -0.91 -13.03
C ASN A 158 -14.16 -2.17 -13.15
N ASP A 159 -13.58 -3.36 -13.17
CA ASP A 159 -14.36 -4.60 -13.33
C ASP A 159 -13.96 -5.64 -12.27
N ASP A 160 -14.89 -5.99 -11.37
CA ASP A 160 -14.72 -7.02 -10.32
C ASP A 160 -14.25 -8.39 -10.84
N LYS A 161 -14.43 -8.67 -12.12
CA LYS A 161 -13.96 -9.88 -12.79
C LYS A 161 -12.44 -9.92 -12.96
N VAL A 162 -11.77 -8.81 -12.86
CA VAL A 162 -10.35 -8.66 -13.15
C VAL A 162 -9.47 -9.07 -12.00
N SER A 163 -9.92 -8.95 -10.75
CA SER A 163 -9.13 -9.44 -9.61
C SER A 163 -8.91 -10.96 -9.69
N VAL A 164 -9.91 -11.69 -10.21
CA VAL A 164 -9.82 -13.14 -10.46
C VAL A 164 -8.98 -13.43 -11.69
N LEU A 165 -9.07 -12.60 -12.74
CA LEU A 165 -8.26 -12.75 -13.94
C LEU A 165 -6.79 -12.39 -13.70
N LYS A 166 -6.49 -11.38 -12.87
CA LYS A 166 -5.11 -11.04 -12.47
C LYS A 166 -4.42 -12.21 -11.79
N ASN A 167 -5.07 -12.84 -10.82
CA ASN A 167 -4.54 -14.04 -10.19
C ASN A 167 -4.38 -15.19 -11.22
N LYS A 168 -5.32 -15.36 -12.14
CA LYS A 168 -5.27 -16.39 -13.15
C LYS A 168 -4.18 -16.16 -14.21
N TYR A 169 -4.03 -14.93 -14.71
CA TYR A 169 -3.00 -14.62 -15.72
C TYR A 169 -1.58 -14.68 -15.15
N LEU A 170 -1.37 -14.29 -13.92
CA LEU A 170 -0.08 -14.40 -13.26
C LEU A 170 0.32 -15.85 -12.95
N TRP A 171 -0.66 -16.72 -12.70
CA TRP A 171 -0.39 -18.11 -12.32
C TRP A 171 -0.49 -19.11 -13.50
N ASP A 172 -1.38 -18.87 -14.47
CA ASP A 172 -1.64 -19.85 -15.54
C ASP A 172 -0.76 -19.69 -16.79
N ASN A 173 -0.31 -18.48 -17.14
CA ASN A 173 0.35 -18.21 -18.44
C ASN A 173 1.75 -17.60 -18.37
N GLY A 174 2.24 -17.30 -17.19
CA GLY A 174 3.62 -16.86 -17.03
C GLY A 174 4.01 -15.55 -17.73
N SER A 175 3.07 -14.81 -18.32
CA SER A 175 3.41 -13.58 -19.03
C SER A 175 2.21 -12.65 -19.15
N VAL A 176 2.38 -11.41 -18.75
CA VAL A 176 1.49 -10.30 -19.10
C VAL A 176 2.31 -9.31 -19.92
N ASN A 177 2.01 -9.20 -21.22
CA ASN A 177 2.64 -8.24 -22.15
C ASN A 177 4.18 -8.19 -22.11
N GLY A 178 4.84 -9.36 -22.13
CA GLY A 178 6.31 -9.45 -22.10
C GLY A 178 6.91 -9.59 -20.70
N TYR A 179 6.11 -9.49 -19.67
CA TYR A 179 6.48 -9.78 -18.29
C TYR A 179 6.73 -11.28 -18.11
N ASN A 180 7.95 -11.67 -17.74
CA ASN A 180 8.30 -13.06 -17.50
C ASN A 180 8.33 -13.35 -16.00
N PRO A 181 7.30 -13.99 -15.41
CA PRO A 181 7.27 -14.31 -13.99
C PRO A 181 8.28 -15.39 -13.57
N THR A 182 9.12 -15.87 -14.49
CA THR A 182 10.20 -16.80 -14.15
C THR A 182 11.37 -16.11 -13.46
N GLU A 183 11.43 -14.79 -13.45
CA GLU A 183 12.42 -14.06 -12.68
C GLU A 183 11.95 -13.88 -11.24
N GLU A 184 12.80 -14.33 -10.31
CA GLU A 184 12.51 -14.19 -8.89
C GLU A 184 12.59 -12.72 -8.47
N PRO A 185 11.62 -12.22 -7.67
CA PRO A 185 11.69 -10.87 -7.12
C PRO A 185 12.84 -10.74 -6.13
N LEU A 186 13.36 -9.53 -6.01
CA LEU A 186 14.18 -9.18 -4.86
C LEU A 186 13.30 -9.22 -3.59
N TYR A 187 13.84 -9.78 -2.52
CA TYR A 187 13.16 -9.77 -1.23
C TYR A 187 13.77 -8.71 -0.33
N GLU A 188 12.97 -7.71 0.02
CA GLU A 188 13.30 -6.70 1.01
C GLU A 188 12.75 -7.13 2.36
N GLU A 189 13.65 -7.41 3.30
CA GLU A 189 13.29 -7.77 4.65
C GLU A 189 12.93 -6.52 5.46
N TYR A 190 11.76 -6.53 6.09
CA TYR A 190 11.38 -5.44 6.98
C TYR A 190 11.94 -5.65 8.38
N THR A 191 12.30 -4.54 9.02
CA THR A 191 12.68 -4.50 10.43
C THR A 191 11.68 -3.64 11.21
N GLU A 192 11.18 -4.10 12.35
CA GLU A 192 10.27 -3.31 13.20
C GLU A 192 10.91 -1.97 13.57
N GLY A 193 10.19 -0.87 13.39
CA GLY A 193 10.66 0.50 13.58
C GLY A 193 11.39 1.11 12.38
N SER A 194 11.67 0.33 11.33
CA SER A 194 12.29 0.83 10.11
C SER A 194 11.25 1.10 9.03
N MET A 195 11.56 2.06 8.16
CA MET A 195 10.74 2.41 7.01
C MET A 195 11.45 2.06 5.72
N VAL A 196 10.72 1.45 4.80
CA VAL A 196 11.13 1.25 3.41
C VAL A 196 10.33 2.22 2.57
N TYR A 197 11.00 2.93 1.66
CA TYR A 197 10.37 3.80 0.68
C TYR A 197 10.97 3.55 -0.71
N PHE A 198 10.17 3.76 -1.73
CA PHE A 198 10.53 3.47 -3.12
C PHE A 198 9.65 4.28 -4.08
N ILE A 199 10.05 4.32 -5.35
CA ILE A 199 9.22 4.91 -6.40
C ILE A 199 7.96 4.06 -6.56
N GLY A 200 6.78 4.67 -6.41
CA GLY A 200 5.50 3.95 -6.39
C GLY A 200 5.19 3.18 -7.67
N HIS A 201 5.86 3.49 -8.77
CA HIS A 201 5.74 2.75 -10.03
C HIS A 201 6.53 1.43 -10.06
N LEU A 202 7.38 1.15 -9.08
CA LEU A 202 8.01 -0.16 -8.96
C LEU A 202 6.96 -1.24 -8.73
N VAL A 203 7.12 -2.34 -9.45
CA VAL A 203 6.27 -3.52 -9.27
C VAL A 203 6.62 -4.19 -7.97
N HIS A 204 5.63 -4.40 -7.14
CA HIS A 204 5.87 -4.98 -5.83
C HIS A 204 4.69 -5.82 -5.33
N GLN A 205 4.94 -6.58 -4.28
CA GLN A 205 3.94 -7.39 -3.59
C GLN A 205 4.33 -7.57 -2.13
N ILE A 206 3.35 -7.57 -1.24
CA ILE A 206 3.59 -7.94 0.16
C ILE A 206 4.04 -9.41 0.21
N ALA A 207 5.25 -9.65 0.69
CA ALA A 207 5.79 -11.00 0.84
C ALA A 207 5.06 -11.77 1.95
N PRO A 208 4.84 -13.09 1.79
CA PRO A 208 4.18 -13.92 2.79
C PRO A 208 4.99 -14.01 4.08
N ALA A 209 4.30 -14.21 5.18
CA ALA A 209 4.92 -14.69 6.40
C ALA A 209 5.29 -16.19 6.25
N ARG A 210 6.13 -16.69 7.14
CA ARG A 210 6.58 -18.09 7.12
C ARG A 210 6.47 -18.71 8.50
N ASN A 211 5.97 -19.94 8.58
CA ASN A 211 5.81 -20.66 9.84
C ASN A 211 5.04 -19.84 10.90
N CYS A 212 3.91 -19.27 10.48
CA CYS A 212 3.08 -18.39 11.29
C CYS A 212 2.68 -19.03 12.62
N GLN A 213 2.73 -18.21 13.65
CA GLN A 213 2.23 -18.57 14.98
C GLN A 213 0.84 -17.96 15.20
N PRO A 214 0.01 -18.53 16.09
CA PRO A 214 -1.36 -18.05 16.32
C PRO A 214 -1.49 -16.60 16.79
N ASP A 215 -0.43 -15.99 17.30
CA ASP A 215 -0.37 -14.60 17.78
C ASP A 215 0.39 -13.65 16.84
N ASP A 216 0.91 -14.15 15.73
CA ASP A 216 1.62 -13.35 14.75
C ASP A 216 0.72 -12.25 14.17
N LYS A 217 1.33 -11.11 13.88
CA LYS A 217 0.69 -9.94 13.28
C LYS A 217 1.64 -9.26 12.33
N ARG A 218 1.07 -8.70 11.27
CA ARG A 218 1.75 -7.71 10.46
C ARG A 218 0.98 -6.40 10.56
N ILE A 219 1.60 -5.38 11.15
CA ILE A 219 1.04 -4.03 11.28
C ILE A 219 2.02 -3.08 10.62
N THR A 220 1.57 -2.36 9.62
CA THR A 220 2.38 -1.35 8.93
C THR A 220 1.62 -0.05 8.85
N LEU A 221 2.33 1.08 9.00
CA LEU A 221 1.85 2.37 8.54
C LEU A 221 2.28 2.51 7.08
N GLN A 222 1.37 2.90 6.22
CA GLN A 222 1.61 3.04 4.79
C GLN A 222 1.09 4.38 4.28
N GLY A 223 1.70 4.84 3.21
CA GLY A 223 1.25 6.01 2.48
C GLY A 223 2.05 6.19 1.20
N HIS A 224 1.59 7.14 0.42
CA HIS A 224 2.18 7.56 -0.83
C HIS A 224 2.40 9.06 -0.79
N ALA A 225 3.26 9.60 -1.65
CA ALA A 225 3.40 11.04 -1.77
C ALA A 225 3.66 11.48 -3.21
N VAL A 226 3.22 12.69 -3.51
CA VAL A 226 3.45 13.38 -4.79
C VAL A 226 4.15 14.69 -4.50
N MET A 227 5.19 15.01 -5.27
CA MET A 227 5.86 16.29 -5.19
C MET A 227 5.01 17.38 -5.86
N CYS A 228 4.65 18.41 -5.09
CA CYS A 228 3.84 19.53 -5.56
C CYS A 228 4.43 20.84 -5.07
N ASP A 229 4.85 21.72 -5.99
CA ASP A 229 5.43 23.03 -5.67
C ASP A 229 6.58 22.92 -4.63
N GLY A 230 7.47 21.92 -4.78
CA GLY A 230 8.63 21.69 -3.90
C GLY A 230 8.28 21.06 -2.54
N ILE A 231 7.09 20.50 -2.37
CA ILE A 231 6.65 19.81 -1.13
C ILE A 231 6.11 18.42 -1.46
N TRP A 232 6.62 17.40 -0.81
CA TRP A 232 6.04 16.05 -0.84
C TRP A 232 4.72 16.03 -0.07
N ARG A 233 3.61 15.80 -0.76
CA ARG A 233 2.27 15.73 -0.15
C ARG A 233 1.82 14.31 -0.03
N CYS A 234 1.71 13.88 1.22
CA CYS A 234 1.44 12.51 1.57
C CYS A 234 -0.07 12.21 1.57
N TYR A 235 -0.43 10.98 1.15
CA TYR A 235 -1.80 10.45 1.15
C TYR A 235 -1.81 8.93 1.38
N PHE A 236 -3.00 8.36 1.65
CA PHE A 236 -3.20 6.93 1.91
C PHE A 236 -4.23 6.31 0.98
#